data_a70cb74012a0c9853234f286771f1d9e
#
_entry.id   a70cb74012a0c9853234f286771f1d9e
#
_cell.length_a   1.000
_cell.length_b   1.000
_cell.length_c   1.000
_cell.angle_alpha   90.00
_cell.angle_beta   90.00
_cell.angle_gamma   90.00
#
_symmetry.space_group_name_H-M   'P 1'
#
loop_
_entity.id
_entity.type
_entity.pdbx_description
1 polymer ?
#
loop_
_entity_poly.entity_id
_entity_poly.type
_entity_poly.pdbx_seq_one_letter_code
_entity_poly.pdbx_strand_id
1 'polypeptide(L)'
;MIKKHFYSWQDIEAMCTNIVKQMYADNYKPDYIVGITRGGNIPATIISNMLDIPCEAIKVSFRNDDRVETDFWLKQHVLDKNILVVDDINDTGATFKWLWDNWNLSEKEHSVKFATLTENTPSVFGQVSYCVHEVNKTEEDVWLVYPWENVGDYDVRN
;
A
#
# COMPACT_ATOMS: atom_id res chain seq x y z
N MET A 1 -17.82 -15.90 14.67
CA MET A 1 -16.58 -15.32 15.24
C MET A 1 -15.65 -14.96 14.09
N ILE A 2 -15.20 -13.71 14.03
CA ILE A 2 -14.26 -13.27 12.99
C ILE A 2 -12.91 -13.90 13.28
N LYS A 3 -12.34 -14.58 12.30
CA LYS A 3 -10.98 -15.11 12.37
C LYS A 3 -9.97 -13.97 12.29
N LYS A 4 -8.98 -13.97 13.16
CA LYS A 4 -7.88 -13.00 13.11
C LYS A 4 -6.64 -13.67 12.57
N HIS A 5 -5.96 -12.98 11.68
CA HIS A 5 -4.64 -13.35 11.17
C HIS A 5 -3.63 -12.27 11.56
N PHE A 6 -2.61 -12.65 12.31
CA PHE A 6 -1.59 -11.75 12.83
C PHE A 6 -0.32 -11.85 11.98
N TYR A 7 0.18 -10.70 11.53
CA TYR A 7 1.50 -10.59 10.94
C TYR A 7 2.53 -10.18 11.99
N SER A 8 3.70 -10.81 11.97
CA SER A 8 4.85 -10.41 12.76
C SER A 8 5.69 -9.36 12.00
N TRP A 9 6.60 -8.68 12.70
CA TRP A 9 7.58 -7.81 12.03
C TRP A 9 8.46 -8.58 11.04
N GLN A 10 8.78 -9.83 11.35
CA GLN A 10 9.52 -10.70 10.44
C GLN A 10 8.71 -11.01 9.17
N ASP A 11 7.40 -11.22 9.31
CA ASP A 11 6.51 -11.38 8.16
C ASP A 11 6.54 -10.13 7.27
N ILE A 12 6.48 -8.94 7.86
CA ILE A 12 6.51 -7.68 7.10
C ILE A 12 7.83 -7.52 6.35
N GLU A 13 8.96 -7.81 6.98
CA GLU A 13 10.26 -7.77 6.32
C GLU A 13 10.32 -8.74 5.13
N ALA A 14 9.86 -9.97 5.33
CA ALA A 14 9.81 -10.98 4.27
C ALA A 14 8.87 -10.57 3.12
N MET A 15 7.72 -9.98 3.44
CA MET A 15 6.76 -9.50 2.44
C MET A 15 7.34 -8.34 1.63
N CYS A 16 8.00 -7.38 2.26
CA CYS A 16 8.67 -6.27 1.57
C CYS A 16 9.80 -6.80 0.65
N THR A 17 10.59 -7.74 1.11
CA THR A 17 11.62 -8.41 0.31
C THR A 17 11.00 -9.10 -0.91
N ASN A 18 9.88 -9.76 -0.73
CA ASN A 18 9.16 -10.42 -1.82
C ASN A 18 8.66 -9.41 -2.88
N ILE A 19 8.10 -8.28 -2.45
CA ILE A 19 7.69 -7.21 -3.37
C ILE A 19 8.89 -6.70 -4.18
N VAL A 20 10.02 -6.46 -3.55
CA VAL A 20 11.25 -6.02 -4.24
C VAL A 20 11.71 -7.05 -5.26
N LYS A 21 11.66 -8.34 -4.92
CA LYS A 21 11.98 -9.42 -5.88
C LYS A 21 11.02 -9.45 -7.06
N GLN A 22 9.73 -9.24 -6.85
CA GLN A 22 8.76 -9.13 -7.94
C GLN A 22 9.07 -7.95 -8.87
N MET A 23 9.45 -6.80 -8.30
CA MET A 23 9.84 -5.62 -9.07
C MET A 23 11.08 -5.89 -9.93
N TYR A 24 12.09 -6.55 -9.40
CA TYR A 24 13.28 -6.94 -10.17
C TYR A 24 12.94 -7.90 -11.30
N ALA A 25 12.08 -8.88 -11.03
CA ALA A 25 11.64 -9.83 -12.06
C ALA A 25 10.85 -9.15 -13.18
N ASP A 26 10.16 -8.06 -12.87
CA ASP A 26 9.38 -7.25 -13.80
C ASP A 26 10.21 -6.13 -14.47
N ASN A 27 11.49 -6.03 -14.18
CA ASN A 27 12.38 -4.95 -14.60
C ASN A 27 11.83 -3.54 -14.28
N TYR A 28 11.08 -3.42 -13.21
CA TYR A 28 10.53 -2.16 -12.77
C TYR A 28 11.39 -1.51 -11.70
N LYS A 29 11.83 -0.28 -11.96
CA LYS A 29 12.58 0.53 -11.02
C LYS A 29 11.88 1.86 -10.81
N PRO A 30 11.25 2.09 -9.66
CA PRO A 30 10.64 3.38 -9.37
C PRO A 30 11.72 4.44 -9.09
N ASP A 31 11.40 5.67 -9.46
CA ASP A 31 12.18 6.86 -9.07
C ASP A 31 11.74 7.37 -7.70
N TYR A 32 10.49 7.09 -7.35
CA TYR A 32 9.85 7.51 -6.11
C TYR A 32 8.95 6.42 -5.56
N ILE A 33 8.88 6.35 -4.24
CA ILE A 33 7.94 5.48 -3.52
C ILE A 33 6.97 6.36 -2.73
N VAL A 34 5.69 6.04 -2.81
CA VAL A 34 4.63 6.75 -2.12
C VAL A 34 3.93 5.80 -1.17
N GLY A 35 3.98 6.08 0.11
CA GLY A 35 3.25 5.32 1.12
C GLY A 35 1.93 5.98 1.49
N ILE A 36 0.88 5.18 1.54
CA ILE A 36 -0.43 5.64 2.01
C ILE A 36 -0.45 5.60 3.54
N THR A 37 -0.51 6.75 4.18
CA THR A 37 -0.58 6.79 5.64
C THR A 37 -1.94 6.27 6.13
N ARG A 38 -1.96 5.55 7.21
CA ARG A 38 -0.83 5.24 8.10
C ARG A 38 -0.13 3.93 7.73
N GLY A 39 -0.88 2.87 7.52
CA GLY A 39 -0.36 1.49 7.39
C GLY A 39 0.58 1.28 6.23
N GLY A 40 0.30 1.88 5.08
CA GLY A 40 1.14 1.74 3.89
C GLY A 40 2.47 2.46 3.96
N ASN A 41 2.61 3.45 4.83
CA ASN A 41 3.86 4.18 4.99
C ASN A 41 4.98 3.32 5.60
N ILE A 42 4.64 2.33 6.38
CA ILE A 42 5.62 1.42 7.02
C ILE A 42 6.29 0.54 5.97
N PRO A 43 5.58 -0.28 5.18
CA PRO A 43 6.21 -1.05 4.11
C PRO A 43 6.86 -0.16 3.04
N ALA A 44 6.28 1.00 2.73
CA ALA A 44 6.89 1.95 1.79
C ALA A 44 8.27 2.41 2.27
N THR A 45 8.42 2.74 3.52
CA THR A 45 9.69 3.14 4.13
C THR A 45 10.72 1.99 4.10
N ILE A 46 10.30 0.78 4.40
CA ILE A 46 11.17 -0.40 4.35
C ILE A 46 11.68 -0.61 2.93
N ILE A 47 10.80 -0.60 1.94
CA ILE A 47 11.15 -0.77 0.53
C ILE A 47 12.06 0.37 0.05
N SER A 48 11.76 1.60 0.45
CA SER A 48 12.60 2.77 0.17
C SER A 48 14.04 2.57 0.66
N ASN A 49 14.21 2.11 1.89
CA ASN A 49 15.52 1.81 2.46
C ASN A 49 16.23 0.65 1.75
N MET A 50 15.50 -0.40 1.35
CA MET A 50 16.07 -1.52 0.61
C MET A 50 16.63 -1.11 -0.75
N LEU A 51 15.98 -0.15 -1.41
CA LEU A 51 16.30 0.28 -2.77
C LEU A 51 17.10 1.58 -2.83
N ASP A 52 17.26 2.27 -1.72
CA ASP A 52 17.84 3.62 -1.64
C ASP A 52 17.10 4.61 -2.58
N ILE A 53 15.78 4.61 -2.50
CA ILE A 53 14.89 5.44 -3.32
C ILE A 53 14.07 6.36 -2.40
N PRO A 54 13.89 7.65 -2.75
CA PRO A 54 13.09 8.57 -1.94
C PRO A 54 11.65 8.09 -1.72
N CYS A 55 11.12 8.32 -0.52
CA CYS A 55 9.77 7.95 -0.13
C CYS A 55 9.03 9.18 0.40
N GLU A 56 7.79 9.34 -0.08
CA GLU A 56 6.85 10.34 0.40
C GLU A 56 5.61 9.66 0.98
N ALA A 57 5.00 10.32 1.96
CA ALA A 57 3.76 9.86 2.56
C ALA A 57 2.60 10.71 2.08
N ILE A 58 1.50 10.08 1.71
CA ILE A 58 0.26 10.78 1.40
C ILE A 58 -0.89 10.24 2.25
N LYS A 59 -1.87 11.07 2.49
CA LYS A 59 -3.08 10.70 3.20
C LYS A 59 -4.26 10.61 2.25
N VAL A 60 -4.87 9.44 2.20
CA VAL A 60 -6.13 9.21 1.50
C VAL A 60 -7.10 8.62 2.52
N SER A 61 -8.12 9.37 2.92
CA SER A 61 -9.06 8.93 3.93
C SER A 61 -10.49 9.22 3.51
N PHE A 62 -11.35 8.22 3.65
CA PHE A 62 -12.79 8.30 3.38
C PHE A 62 -13.64 8.22 4.66
N ARG A 63 -12.99 8.16 5.85
CA ARG A 63 -13.69 7.78 7.08
C ARG A 63 -14.57 8.86 7.67
N ASN A 64 -14.28 10.13 7.50
CA ASN A 64 -15.00 11.19 8.23
C ASN A 64 -15.48 12.36 7.40
N ASP A 65 -15.07 12.53 6.13
CA ASP A 65 -15.33 13.81 5.45
C ASP A 65 -15.19 13.77 3.92
N ASP A 66 -15.04 12.63 3.29
CA ASP A 66 -14.76 12.50 1.84
C ASP A 66 -13.55 13.33 1.38
N ARG A 67 -12.72 13.78 2.33
CA ARG A 67 -11.56 14.59 2.03
C ARG A 67 -10.35 13.71 1.81
N VAL A 68 -9.80 13.84 0.63
CA VAL A 68 -8.51 13.28 0.29
C VAL A 68 -7.48 14.40 0.32
N GLU A 69 -6.58 14.34 1.28
CA GLU A 69 -5.44 15.22 1.34
C GLU A 69 -4.30 14.57 0.56
N THR A 70 -4.07 15.03 -0.65
CA THR A 70 -2.90 14.64 -1.44
C THR A 70 -1.93 15.79 -1.51
N ASP A 71 -0.64 15.46 -1.51
CA ASP A 71 0.36 16.45 -1.79
C ASP A 71 0.28 16.86 -3.27
N PHE A 72 0.00 18.14 -3.51
CA PHE A 72 -0.08 18.72 -4.85
C PHE A 72 1.23 18.54 -5.64
N TRP A 73 2.36 18.60 -4.93
CA TRP A 73 3.67 18.37 -5.50
C TRP A 73 3.78 16.97 -6.14
N LEU A 74 3.30 15.96 -5.42
CA LEU A 74 3.35 14.59 -5.89
C LEU A 74 2.54 14.39 -7.16
N LYS A 75 1.37 15.02 -7.25
CA LYS A 75 0.51 14.97 -8.44
C LYS A 75 1.22 15.50 -9.68
N GLN A 76 2.07 16.50 -9.55
CA GLN A 76 2.87 17.03 -10.66
C GLN A 76 3.97 16.08 -11.10
N HIS A 77 4.58 15.33 -10.16
CA HIS A 77 5.67 14.42 -10.44
C HIS A 77 5.24 13.08 -11.05
N VAL A 78 3.97 12.70 -10.88
CA VAL A 78 3.39 11.51 -11.52
C VAL A 78 3.55 11.53 -13.05
N LEU A 79 3.61 12.70 -13.65
CA LEU A 79 3.68 12.84 -15.11
C LEU A 79 5.01 12.36 -15.71
N ASP A 80 6.13 12.48 -14.97
CA ASP A 80 7.48 12.29 -15.50
C ASP A 80 8.28 11.19 -14.81
N LYS A 81 7.74 10.56 -13.76
CA LYS A 81 8.46 9.63 -12.91
C LYS A 81 7.82 8.25 -12.86
N ASN A 82 8.65 7.24 -12.64
CA ASN A 82 8.19 5.93 -12.22
C ASN A 82 7.89 5.97 -10.72
N ILE A 83 6.65 5.73 -10.34
CA ILE A 83 6.20 5.82 -8.96
C ILE A 83 5.60 4.49 -8.51
N LEU A 84 6.09 3.97 -7.39
CA LEU A 84 5.48 2.85 -6.69
C LEU A 84 4.60 3.37 -5.57
N VAL A 85 3.31 3.12 -5.65
CA VAL A 85 2.35 3.44 -4.59
C VAL A 85 2.16 2.21 -3.72
N VAL A 86 2.36 2.36 -2.41
CA VAL A 86 2.35 1.25 -1.46
C VAL A 86 1.29 1.46 -0.40
N ASP A 87 0.46 0.45 -0.18
CA ASP A 87 -0.43 0.35 0.97
C ASP A 87 -0.23 -1.00 1.68
N ASP A 88 -0.73 -1.14 2.88
CA ASP A 88 -0.67 -2.41 3.61
C ASP A 88 -1.66 -3.43 3.03
N ILE A 89 -2.85 -2.99 2.70
CA ILE A 89 -3.90 -3.82 2.11
C ILE A 89 -4.69 -3.05 1.05
N ASN A 90 -5.00 -3.72 -0.05
CA ASN A 90 -6.06 -3.30 -0.97
C ASN A 90 -7.35 -4.05 -0.60
N ASP A 91 -8.12 -3.48 0.32
CA ASP A 91 -9.30 -4.15 0.88
C ASP A 91 -10.54 -3.98 0.01
N THR A 92 -11.18 -2.82 0.05
CA THR A 92 -12.31 -2.50 -0.83
C THR A 92 -11.85 -2.04 -2.21
N GLY A 93 -10.65 -1.50 -2.30
CA GLY A 93 -10.09 -0.90 -3.50
C GLY A 93 -10.35 0.60 -3.64
N ALA A 94 -11.07 1.20 -2.69
CA ALA A 94 -11.49 2.61 -2.78
C ALA A 94 -10.31 3.58 -2.83
N THR A 95 -9.27 3.34 -2.03
CA THR A 95 -8.10 4.21 -1.94
C THR A 95 -7.31 4.25 -3.25
N PHE A 96 -6.94 3.10 -3.78
CA PHE A 96 -6.20 3.01 -5.03
C PHE A 96 -7.04 3.45 -6.22
N LYS A 97 -8.33 3.13 -6.24
CA LYS A 97 -9.24 3.59 -7.29
C LYS A 97 -9.33 5.11 -7.32
N TRP A 98 -9.40 5.75 -6.16
CA TRP A 98 -9.41 7.21 -6.07
C TRP A 98 -8.14 7.82 -6.68
N LEU A 99 -6.95 7.29 -6.34
CA LEU A 99 -5.69 7.74 -6.91
C LEU A 99 -5.64 7.52 -8.43
N TRP A 100 -6.05 6.35 -8.87
CA TRP A 100 -6.11 6.00 -10.29
C TRP A 100 -6.93 7.00 -11.09
N ASP A 101 -8.13 7.32 -10.61
CA ASP A 101 -9.04 8.22 -11.30
C ASP A 101 -8.56 9.70 -11.22
N ASN A 102 -8.12 10.14 -10.04
CA ASN A 102 -7.76 11.54 -9.81
C ASN A 102 -6.38 11.94 -10.36
N TRP A 103 -5.49 10.99 -10.49
CA TRP A 103 -4.17 11.21 -11.10
C TRP A 103 -4.12 10.79 -12.58
N ASN A 104 -5.24 10.38 -13.15
CA ASN A 104 -5.36 9.93 -14.54
C ASN A 104 -4.34 8.82 -14.90
N LEU A 105 -4.23 7.82 -14.03
CA LEU A 105 -3.19 6.80 -14.13
C LEU A 105 -3.45 5.75 -15.20
N SER A 106 -4.63 5.71 -15.81
CA SER A 106 -4.95 4.77 -16.91
C SER A 106 -3.98 4.89 -18.10
N GLU A 107 -3.41 6.08 -18.31
CA GLU A 107 -2.40 6.33 -19.33
C GLU A 107 -0.96 6.14 -18.81
N LYS A 108 -0.80 5.82 -17.54
CA LYS A 108 0.48 5.73 -16.82
C LYS A 108 0.73 4.35 -16.20
N GLU A 109 0.00 3.32 -16.62
CA GLU A 109 0.04 2.00 -16.00
C GLU A 109 1.41 1.32 -16.01
N HIS A 110 2.31 1.73 -16.94
CA HIS A 110 3.68 1.23 -16.98
C HIS A 110 4.63 2.00 -16.08
N SER A 111 4.28 3.24 -15.73
CA SER A 111 5.12 4.13 -14.92
C SER A 111 4.71 4.15 -13.46
N VAL A 112 3.41 4.18 -13.18
CA VAL A 112 2.87 4.16 -11.82
C VAL A 112 2.30 2.78 -11.53
N LYS A 113 2.89 2.11 -10.56
CA LYS A 113 2.48 0.77 -10.14
C LYS A 113 2.07 0.76 -8.68
N PHE A 114 1.24 -0.19 -8.33
CA PHE A 114 0.67 -0.35 -6.99
C PHE A 114 1.16 -1.63 -6.36
N ALA A 115 1.55 -1.54 -5.10
CA ALA A 115 1.96 -2.69 -4.30
C ALA A 115 1.23 -2.72 -2.96
N THR A 116 0.86 -3.90 -2.53
CA THR A 116 0.29 -4.14 -1.20
C THR A 116 0.91 -5.36 -0.56
N LEU A 117 0.94 -5.37 0.76
CA LEU A 117 1.30 -6.61 1.48
C LEU A 117 0.21 -7.65 1.30
N THR A 118 -1.04 -7.23 1.41
CA THR A 118 -2.21 -8.10 1.28
C THR A 118 -3.19 -7.57 0.24
N GLU A 119 -3.68 -8.45 -0.59
CA GLU A 119 -4.71 -8.19 -1.59
C GLU A 119 -6.00 -8.91 -1.21
N ASN A 120 -7.09 -8.15 -1.06
CA ASN A 120 -8.42 -8.74 -1.00
C ASN A 120 -8.95 -8.90 -2.43
N THR A 121 -9.00 -10.13 -2.92
CA THR A 121 -9.24 -10.40 -4.35
C THR A 121 -10.56 -9.84 -4.91
N PRO A 122 -11.66 -9.70 -4.14
CA PRO A 122 -12.89 -9.06 -4.63
C PRO A 122 -12.88 -7.54 -4.56
N SER A 123 -11.73 -6.89 -4.30
CA SER A 123 -11.66 -5.43 -4.31
C SER A 123 -12.06 -4.84 -5.68
N VAL A 124 -12.58 -3.61 -5.69
CA VAL A 124 -12.96 -2.93 -6.94
C VAL A 124 -11.77 -2.42 -7.75
N PHE A 125 -10.56 -2.49 -7.21
CA PHE A 125 -9.33 -2.08 -7.89
C PHE A 125 -8.50 -3.29 -8.30
N GLY A 126 -8.45 -3.59 -9.58
CA GLY A 126 -7.77 -4.76 -10.14
C GLY A 126 -6.37 -4.50 -10.71
N GLN A 127 -5.76 -3.34 -10.43
CA GLN A 127 -4.48 -2.92 -11.02
C GLN A 127 -3.30 -2.99 -10.05
N VAL A 128 -3.38 -3.82 -9.01
CA VAL A 128 -2.24 -4.09 -8.13
C VAL A 128 -1.21 -4.92 -8.88
N SER A 129 0.00 -4.40 -9.00
CA SER A 129 1.10 -5.07 -9.72
C SER A 129 1.85 -6.06 -8.85
N TYR A 130 2.03 -5.74 -7.57
CA TYR A 130 2.80 -6.55 -6.63
C TYR A 130 2.03 -6.74 -5.33
N CYS A 131 1.82 -7.96 -4.95
CA CYS A 131 1.25 -8.35 -3.65
C CYS A 131 1.88 -9.65 -3.18
N VAL A 132 1.71 -9.96 -1.91
CA VAL A 132 2.31 -11.17 -1.30
C VAL A 132 1.26 -12.12 -0.80
N HIS A 133 0.32 -11.65 0.00
CA HIS A 133 -0.74 -12.46 0.58
C HIS A 133 -2.09 -12.09 -0.03
N GLU A 134 -2.79 -13.08 -0.56
CA GLU A 134 -4.14 -12.91 -1.09
C GLU A 134 -5.16 -13.47 -0.13
N VAL A 135 -6.24 -12.72 0.09
CA VAL A 135 -7.40 -13.15 0.86
C VAL A 135 -8.66 -12.90 0.06
N ASN A 136 -9.71 -13.64 0.36
CA ASN A 136 -11.05 -13.38 -0.17
C ASN A 136 -12.02 -13.24 0.99
N LYS A 137 -12.28 -12.01 1.40
CA LYS A 137 -13.14 -11.70 2.54
C LYS A 137 -14.62 -11.99 2.30
N THR A 138 -15.02 -12.26 1.06
CA THR A 138 -16.39 -12.73 0.78
C THR A 138 -16.56 -14.22 1.07
N GLU A 139 -15.49 -14.99 1.03
CA GLU A 139 -15.48 -16.42 1.32
C GLU A 139 -15.12 -16.71 2.77
N GLU A 140 -14.15 -15.98 3.30
CA GLU A 140 -13.70 -16.10 4.68
C GLU A 140 -13.59 -14.74 5.34
N ASP A 141 -14.43 -14.48 6.35
CA ASP A 141 -14.36 -13.23 7.13
C ASP A 141 -13.13 -13.25 8.03
N VAL A 142 -12.06 -12.64 7.55
CA VAL A 142 -10.77 -12.55 8.23
C VAL A 142 -10.40 -11.12 8.56
N TRP A 143 -10.01 -10.88 9.82
CA TRP A 143 -9.43 -9.62 10.25
C TRP A 143 -7.91 -9.74 10.23
N LEU A 144 -7.25 -8.92 9.43
CA LEU A 144 -5.79 -8.89 9.32
C LEU A 144 -5.24 -7.89 10.33
N VAL A 145 -4.34 -8.35 11.18
CA VAL A 145 -3.72 -7.53 12.22
C VAL A 145 -2.23 -7.36 11.91
N TYR A 146 -1.85 -6.16 11.58
CA TYR A 146 -0.45 -5.83 11.32
C TYR A 146 0.28 -5.51 12.63
N PRO A 147 1.62 -5.71 12.70
CA PRO A 147 2.35 -5.54 13.95
C PRO A 147 2.36 -4.10 14.48
N TRP A 148 2.20 -3.11 13.63
CA TRP A 148 2.08 -1.71 14.03
C TRP A 148 0.70 -1.34 14.60
N GLU A 149 -0.31 -2.18 14.41
CA GLU A 149 -1.66 -1.98 14.96
C GLU A 149 -1.78 -2.52 16.36
N ASN A 150 -0.98 -3.51 16.71
CA ASN A 150 -1.03 -4.22 17.98
C ASN A 150 -0.16 -3.54 19.04
N VAL A 151 -0.32 -2.23 19.20
CA VAL A 151 0.29 -1.45 20.29
C VAL A 151 -0.58 -1.42 21.55
N GLY A 152 -1.59 -2.28 21.59
CA GLY A 152 -2.72 -2.17 22.50
C GLY A 152 -2.49 -2.56 23.96
N ASP A 153 -1.31 -3.08 24.33
CA ASP A 153 -1.01 -3.42 25.72
C ASP A 153 -0.33 -2.27 26.47
N TYR A 154 -0.09 -1.15 25.78
CA TYR A 154 0.42 0.05 26.43
C TYR A 154 -0.73 0.95 26.81
N ASP A 155 -1.06 0.99 28.10
CA ASP A 155 -1.94 2.04 28.60
C ASP A 155 -1.14 3.33 28.81
N VAL A 156 -1.01 4.08 27.73
CA VAL A 156 -0.29 5.35 27.72
C VAL A 156 -1.10 6.50 28.32
N ARG A 157 -2.30 6.21 28.82
CA ARG A 157 -3.21 7.19 29.40
C ARG A 157 -3.13 7.27 30.95
N ASN A 158 -2.33 6.42 31.56
CA ASN A 158 -2.06 6.44 33.02
C ASN A 158 -0.80 7.21 33.33
#